data_2c96a575215406824c05ed01ee60dab9
#
_entry.id   2c96a575215406824c05ed01ee60dab9
#
_cell.length_a   1.000
_cell.length_b   1.000
_cell.length_c   1.000
_cell.angle_alpha   90.00
_cell.angle_beta   90.00
_cell.angle_gamma   90.00
#
_symmetry.space_group_name_H-M   'P 1'
#
loop_
_entity.id
_entity.type
_entity.pdbx_description
1 polymer ?
#
loop_
_entity_poly.entity_id
_entity_poly.type
_entity_poly.pdbx_seq_one_letter_code
_entity_poly.pdbx_strand_id
1 'polypeptide(L)'
;MTRALREGLDALGATLVALAAMLFATKGIFAKQLYALGVGVEALVTIRATLALPLFWIFALRRESLAAICATPWRAITVAGGVGALCYYVGALLDFFALTLIDASIERVLIFSYPAMVVLFVSVRDRQAPGLRVLAAVGLTYVGIFFTMGGFDLAELRANLLGALLVIGSALTYAIYFLVSERYTREIGSARFTLFAMTAAPLCLLIHFFASEDAVTELTAIRPAAWLLLAALSVLCMFLPALFQAEGVRRIGAQRGAVLSTVGPPTTALLAWALLGERLSGWQWLGVVMIVVGILVLDLSRVKSSVPPLGKEPAP
;
A
#
# COMPACT_ATOMS: atom_id res chain seq x y z
N MET A 1 34.40 -3.52 -3.51
CA MET A 1 33.28 -4.44 -3.25
C MET A 1 33.25 -5.47 -4.38
N THR A 2 33.51 -6.73 -4.08
CA THR A 2 33.61 -7.80 -5.09
C THR A 2 32.27 -8.04 -5.79
N ARG A 3 32.31 -8.48 -7.07
CA ARG A 3 31.11 -8.78 -7.89
C ARG A 3 30.15 -9.73 -7.17
N ALA A 4 30.66 -10.77 -6.53
CA ALA A 4 29.87 -11.72 -5.74
C ALA A 4 29.12 -11.09 -4.55
N LEU A 5 29.71 -10.09 -3.85
CA LEU A 5 29.07 -9.35 -2.77
C LEU A 5 27.92 -8.47 -3.30
N ARG A 6 28.06 -7.89 -4.48
CA ARG A 6 27.02 -7.09 -5.14
C ARG A 6 25.84 -7.97 -5.59
N GLU A 7 26.14 -9.10 -6.21
CA GLU A 7 25.11 -10.07 -6.64
C GLU A 7 24.34 -10.65 -5.44
N GLY A 8 25.02 -10.93 -4.30
CA GLY A 8 24.37 -11.36 -3.07
C GLY A 8 23.48 -10.29 -2.43
N LEU A 9 23.90 -9.01 -2.44
CA LEU A 9 23.09 -7.90 -1.94
C LEU A 9 21.85 -7.64 -2.82
N ASP A 10 21.99 -7.77 -4.14
CA ASP A 10 20.89 -7.64 -5.09
C ASP A 10 19.87 -8.78 -4.92
N ALA A 11 20.34 -10.02 -4.72
CA ALA A 11 19.48 -11.18 -4.46
C ALA A 11 18.68 -11.02 -3.16
N LEU A 12 19.35 -10.61 -2.06
CA LEU A 12 18.66 -10.38 -0.79
C LEU A 12 17.63 -9.24 -0.90
N GLY A 13 17.97 -8.14 -1.61
CA GLY A 13 17.04 -7.05 -1.84
C GLY A 13 15.80 -7.49 -2.61
N ALA A 14 15.98 -8.29 -3.67
CA ALA A 14 14.90 -8.86 -4.46
C ALA A 14 14.00 -9.79 -3.62
N THR A 15 14.60 -10.66 -2.82
CA THR A 15 13.87 -11.57 -1.92
C THR A 15 13.03 -10.79 -0.89
N LEU A 16 13.59 -9.73 -0.28
CA LEU A 16 12.86 -8.90 0.68
C LEU A 16 11.64 -8.22 0.04
N VAL A 17 11.78 -7.67 -1.17
CA VAL A 17 10.63 -7.05 -1.87
C VAL A 17 9.57 -8.09 -2.23
N ALA A 18 9.98 -9.24 -2.75
CA ALA A 18 9.03 -10.31 -3.08
C ALA A 18 8.28 -10.81 -1.84
N LEU A 19 9.00 -11.04 -0.72
CA LEU A 19 8.37 -11.40 0.56
C LEU A 19 7.42 -10.31 1.06
N ALA A 20 7.79 -9.03 0.96
CA ALA A 20 6.90 -7.92 1.31
C ALA A 20 5.62 -7.95 0.49
N ALA A 21 5.73 -8.15 -0.83
CA ALA A 21 4.57 -8.22 -1.72
C ALA A 21 3.65 -9.41 -1.39
N MET A 22 4.24 -10.58 -1.10
CA MET A 22 3.49 -11.78 -0.68
C MET A 22 2.80 -11.58 0.67
N LEU A 23 3.47 -10.98 1.66
CA LEU A 23 2.87 -10.67 2.96
C LEU A 23 1.72 -9.65 2.82
N PHE A 24 1.92 -8.59 2.04
CA PHE A 24 0.82 -7.66 1.73
C PHE A 24 -0.34 -8.33 1.01
N ALA A 25 -0.06 -9.36 0.19
CA ALA A 25 -1.08 -10.10 -0.53
C ALA A 25 -2.06 -10.85 0.39
N THR A 26 -1.64 -11.21 1.60
CA THR A 26 -2.49 -11.90 2.58
C THR A 26 -3.46 -10.98 3.34
N LYS A 27 -3.34 -9.65 3.22
CA LYS A 27 -4.15 -8.64 3.94
C LYS A 27 -5.66 -8.89 3.81
N GLY A 28 -6.14 -8.99 2.57
CA GLY A 28 -7.57 -9.19 2.29
C GLY A 28 -8.10 -10.52 2.83
N ILE A 29 -7.27 -11.56 2.82
CA ILE A 29 -7.62 -12.88 3.33
C ILE A 29 -7.82 -12.84 4.85
N PHE A 30 -6.86 -12.25 5.58
CA PHE A 30 -7.01 -12.05 7.03
C PHE A 30 -8.23 -11.20 7.36
N ALA A 31 -8.49 -10.14 6.59
CA ALA A 31 -9.65 -9.28 6.78
C ALA A 31 -10.97 -10.07 6.63
N LYS A 32 -11.13 -10.82 5.54
CA LYS A 32 -12.33 -11.63 5.31
C LYS A 32 -12.53 -12.71 6.37
N GLN A 33 -11.44 -13.34 6.85
CA GLN A 33 -11.52 -14.30 7.96
C GLN A 33 -11.95 -13.61 9.27
N LEU A 34 -11.46 -12.41 9.55
CA LEU A 34 -11.85 -11.63 10.73
C LEU A 34 -13.32 -11.18 10.65
N TYR A 35 -13.80 -10.79 9.47
CA TYR A 35 -15.23 -10.50 9.26
C TYR A 35 -16.11 -11.73 9.50
N ALA A 36 -15.67 -12.90 9.03
CA ALA A 36 -16.37 -14.16 9.29
C ALA A 36 -16.41 -14.53 10.80
N LEU A 37 -15.46 -14.03 11.60
CA LEU A 37 -15.45 -14.17 13.06
C LEU A 37 -16.28 -13.09 13.77
N GLY A 38 -16.92 -12.18 13.03
CA GLY A 38 -17.75 -11.10 13.55
C GLY A 38 -17.01 -9.85 13.98
N VAL A 39 -15.75 -9.69 13.58
CA VAL A 39 -14.99 -8.45 13.84
C VAL A 39 -15.43 -7.37 12.86
N GLY A 40 -15.87 -6.23 13.36
CA GLY A 40 -16.26 -5.08 12.53
C GLY A 40 -15.08 -4.43 11.82
N VAL A 41 -15.37 -3.69 10.75
CA VAL A 41 -14.33 -3.02 9.95
C VAL A 41 -13.55 -2.02 10.78
N GLU A 42 -14.24 -1.20 11.56
CA GLU A 42 -13.64 -0.14 12.37
C GLU A 42 -12.74 -0.69 13.47
N ALA A 43 -13.22 -1.73 14.20
CA ALA A 43 -12.43 -2.43 15.19
C ALA A 43 -11.19 -3.06 14.56
N LEU A 44 -11.34 -3.76 13.44
CA LEU A 44 -10.23 -4.39 12.73
C LEU A 44 -9.15 -3.37 12.36
N VAL A 45 -9.53 -2.27 11.69
CA VAL A 45 -8.56 -1.26 11.21
C VAL A 45 -7.90 -0.55 12.39
N THR A 46 -8.65 -0.25 13.45
CA THR A 46 -8.14 0.41 14.66
C THR A 46 -7.17 -0.48 15.42
N ILE A 47 -7.57 -1.72 15.72
CA ILE A 47 -6.74 -2.65 16.51
C ILE A 47 -5.45 -2.98 15.76
N ARG A 48 -5.51 -3.30 14.45
CA ARG A 48 -4.29 -3.63 13.69
C ARG A 48 -3.29 -2.46 13.65
N ALA A 49 -3.78 -1.23 13.50
CA ALA A 49 -2.93 -0.04 13.45
C ALA A 49 -2.33 0.26 14.83
N THR A 50 -3.12 0.12 15.89
CA THR A 50 -2.68 0.30 17.28
C THR A 50 -1.65 -0.74 17.69
N LEU A 51 -1.84 -2.01 17.35
CA LEU A 51 -0.87 -3.08 17.64
C LEU A 51 0.45 -2.91 16.85
N ALA A 52 0.40 -2.34 15.66
CA ALA A 52 1.60 -2.07 14.86
C ALA A 52 2.39 -0.84 15.36
N LEU A 53 1.73 0.12 16.02
CA LEU A 53 2.33 1.38 16.44
C LEU A 53 3.60 1.20 17.30
N PRO A 54 3.62 0.40 18.40
CA PRO A 54 4.81 0.21 19.20
C PRO A 54 5.98 -0.39 18.40
N LEU A 55 5.70 -1.23 17.42
CA LEU A 55 6.73 -1.82 16.57
C LEU A 55 7.40 -0.77 15.68
N PHE A 56 6.62 0.18 15.11
CA PHE A 56 7.18 1.30 14.35
C PHE A 56 8.01 2.23 15.25
N TRP A 57 7.58 2.48 16.49
CA TRP A 57 8.34 3.28 17.46
C TRP A 57 9.66 2.60 17.84
N ILE A 58 9.63 1.31 18.17
CA ILE A 58 10.84 0.52 18.48
C ILE A 58 11.81 0.55 17.29
N PHE A 59 11.31 0.39 16.08
CA PHE A 59 12.14 0.44 14.87
C PHE A 59 12.76 1.84 14.66
N ALA A 60 11.97 2.90 14.81
CA ALA A 60 12.45 4.27 14.65
C ALA A 60 13.51 4.63 15.70
N LEU A 61 13.29 4.28 16.97
CA LEU A 61 14.24 4.53 18.07
C LEU A 61 15.54 3.73 17.94
N ARG A 62 15.54 2.62 17.21
CA ARG A 62 16.78 1.89 16.86
C ARG A 62 17.57 2.54 15.72
N ARG A 63 16.93 3.40 14.94
CA ARG A 63 17.55 4.08 13.79
C ARG A 63 17.89 5.53 14.07
N GLU A 64 17.13 6.19 14.94
CA GLU A 64 17.22 7.62 15.24
C GLU A 64 17.25 7.84 16.77
N SER A 65 17.99 8.82 17.21
CA SER A 65 17.93 9.20 18.63
C SER A 65 16.61 9.91 18.96
N LEU A 66 16.13 9.78 20.18
CA LEU A 66 14.92 10.48 20.62
C LEU A 66 15.04 12.02 20.45
N ALA A 67 16.24 12.56 20.72
CA ALA A 67 16.53 13.97 20.49
C ALA A 67 16.35 14.39 19.02
N ALA A 68 16.79 13.55 18.07
CA ALA A 68 16.61 13.82 16.65
C ALA A 68 15.13 13.74 16.22
N ILE A 69 14.36 12.84 16.82
CA ILE A 69 12.90 12.74 16.59
C ILE A 69 12.19 14.00 17.12
N CYS A 70 12.51 14.41 18.35
CA CYS A 70 11.93 15.61 18.98
C CYS A 70 12.36 16.92 18.29
N ALA A 71 13.55 16.96 17.68
CA ALA A 71 14.05 18.13 16.94
C ALA A 71 13.44 18.28 15.55
N THR A 72 12.54 17.38 15.12
CA THR A 72 11.90 17.47 13.80
C THR A 72 11.02 18.71 13.68
N PRO A 73 11.13 19.51 12.59
CA PRO A 73 10.31 20.70 12.42
C PRO A 73 8.80 20.38 12.49
N TRP A 74 8.04 21.15 13.24
CA TRP A 74 6.60 20.92 13.42
C TRP A 74 5.81 20.83 12.11
N ARG A 75 6.21 21.61 11.10
CA ARG A 75 5.61 21.57 9.76
C ARG A 75 5.78 20.20 9.09
N ALA A 76 6.94 19.57 9.25
CA ALA A 76 7.17 18.24 8.70
C ALA A 76 6.36 17.19 9.50
N ILE A 77 6.24 17.35 10.81
CA ILE A 77 5.40 16.47 11.66
C ILE A 77 3.93 16.56 11.23
N THR A 78 3.39 17.77 11.08
CA THR A 78 1.98 17.96 10.70
C THR A 78 1.68 17.47 9.29
N VAL A 79 2.60 17.67 8.33
CA VAL A 79 2.42 17.15 6.98
C VAL A 79 2.54 15.62 6.95
N ALA A 80 3.54 15.05 7.59
CA ALA A 80 3.70 13.60 7.67
C ALA A 80 2.49 12.94 8.37
N GLY A 81 2.06 13.51 9.50
CA GLY A 81 0.87 13.06 10.23
C GLY A 81 -0.42 13.21 9.41
N GLY A 82 -0.61 14.35 8.74
CA GLY A 82 -1.81 14.61 7.94
C GLY A 82 -1.95 13.67 6.75
N VAL A 83 -0.87 13.45 5.97
CA VAL A 83 -0.93 12.47 4.87
C VAL A 83 -0.94 11.03 5.36
N GLY A 84 -0.36 10.77 6.54
CA GLY A 84 -0.48 9.48 7.22
C GLY A 84 -1.92 9.19 7.63
N ALA A 85 -2.59 10.16 8.26
CA ALA A 85 -4.00 10.07 8.60
C ALA A 85 -4.87 9.91 7.33
N LEU A 86 -4.62 10.70 6.27
CA LEU A 86 -5.36 10.55 5.02
C LEU A 86 -5.22 9.13 4.44
N CYS A 87 -4.02 8.56 4.43
CA CYS A 87 -3.75 7.26 3.80
C CYS A 87 -4.12 6.09 4.73
N TYR A 88 -3.62 6.08 5.95
CA TYR A 88 -3.71 4.93 6.87
C TYR A 88 -4.89 4.97 7.84
N TYR A 89 -5.66 6.08 7.87
CA TYR A 89 -6.95 6.16 8.52
C TYR A 89 -8.06 6.20 7.47
N VAL A 90 -8.22 7.29 6.69
CA VAL A 90 -9.32 7.41 5.71
C VAL A 90 -9.18 6.36 4.61
N GLY A 91 -8.02 6.27 3.97
CA GLY A 91 -7.77 5.29 2.91
C GLY A 91 -7.90 3.85 3.40
N ALA A 92 -7.45 3.56 4.63
CA ALA A 92 -7.61 2.22 5.19
C ALA A 92 -9.06 1.88 5.49
N LEU A 93 -9.87 2.79 6.02
CA LEU A 93 -11.31 2.54 6.21
C LEU A 93 -12.00 2.26 4.88
N LEU A 94 -11.77 3.08 3.84
CA LEU A 94 -12.32 2.85 2.51
C LEU A 94 -11.96 1.47 1.97
N ASP A 95 -10.69 1.08 2.09
CA ASP A 95 -10.15 -0.17 1.60
C ASP A 95 -10.73 -1.40 2.32
N PHE A 96 -10.82 -1.34 3.65
CA PHE A 96 -11.36 -2.44 4.43
C PHE A 96 -12.89 -2.52 4.38
N PHE A 97 -13.61 -1.39 4.21
CA PHE A 97 -15.03 -1.42 3.87
C PHE A 97 -15.26 -2.04 2.50
N ALA A 98 -14.43 -1.74 1.50
CA ALA A 98 -14.53 -2.37 0.20
C ALA A 98 -14.45 -3.89 0.27
N LEU A 99 -13.59 -4.44 1.13
CA LEU A 99 -13.44 -5.88 1.34
C LEU A 99 -14.69 -6.57 1.92
N THR A 100 -15.67 -5.83 2.42
CA THR A 100 -16.99 -6.38 2.78
C THR A 100 -17.92 -6.52 1.57
N LEU A 101 -17.62 -5.82 0.47
CA LEU A 101 -18.47 -5.70 -0.71
C LEU A 101 -17.92 -6.46 -1.92
N ILE A 102 -16.60 -6.59 -2.04
CA ILE A 102 -15.93 -7.22 -3.18
C ILE A 102 -14.92 -8.27 -2.71
N ASP A 103 -14.47 -9.09 -3.65
CA ASP A 103 -13.47 -10.10 -3.42
C ASP A 103 -12.09 -9.50 -3.09
N ALA A 104 -11.33 -10.21 -2.25
CA ALA A 104 -9.98 -9.80 -1.88
C ALA A 104 -9.04 -9.75 -3.10
N SER A 105 -9.27 -10.62 -4.08
CA SER A 105 -8.57 -10.64 -5.35
C SER A 105 -8.82 -9.36 -6.15
N ILE A 106 -10.08 -8.91 -6.23
CA ILE A 106 -10.48 -7.68 -6.94
C ILE A 106 -9.90 -6.45 -6.24
N GLU A 107 -10.07 -6.35 -4.92
CA GLU A 107 -9.50 -5.26 -4.11
C GLU A 107 -8.01 -5.11 -4.37
N ARG A 108 -7.26 -6.23 -4.29
CA ARG A 108 -5.81 -6.23 -4.45
C ARG A 108 -5.35 -5.72 -5.82
N VAL A 109 -6.09 -6.03 -6.87
CA VAL A 109 -5.78 -5.56 -8.22
C VAL A 109 -6.11 -4.07 -8.36
N LEU A 110 -7.26 -3.64 -7.85
CA LEU A 110 -7.73 -2.26 -7.97
C LEU A 110 -6.84 -1.27 -7.20
N ILE A 111 -6.33 -1.63 -6.03
CA ILE A 111 -5.43 -0.77 -5.25
C ILE A 111 -4.15 -0.42 -6.04
N PHE A 112 -3.69 -1.32 -6.91
CA PHE A 112 -2.54 -1.08 -7.79
C PHE A 112 -2.80 -0.03 -8.89
N SER A 113 -3.97 0.60 -8.95
CA SER A 113 -4.21 1.78 -9.80
C SER A 113 -3.45 3.03 -9.31
N TYR A 114 -3.00 3.08 -8.05
CA TYR A 114 -2.32 4.25 -7.48
C TYR A 114 -1.08 4.73 -8.28
N PRO A 115 -0.23 3.87 -8.90
CA PRO A 115 0.90 4.34 -9.69
C PRO A 115 0.49 5.12 -10.93
N ALA A 116 -0.62 4.72 -11.57
CA ALA A 116 -1.19 5.46 -12.70
C ALA A 116 -1.69 6.84 -12.25
N MET A 117 -2.33 6.93 -11.08
CA MET A 117 -2.76 8.21 -10.50
C MET A 117 -1.56 9.11 -10.16
N VAL A 118 -0.48 8.56 -9.59
CA VAL A 118 0.75 9.31 -9.31
C VAL A 118 1.30 9.94 -10.59
N VAL A 119 1.34 9.18 -11.69
CA VAL A 119 1.81 9.70 -12.98
C VAL A 119 0.92 10.84 -13.48
N LEU A 120 -0.39 10.70 -13.40
CA LEU A 120 -1.34 11.76 -13.81
C LEU A 120 -1.14 13.02 -12.96
N PHE A 121 -1.01 12.90 -11.65
CA PHE A 121 -0.75 14.06 -10.77
C PHE A 121 0.56 14.76 -11.08
N VAL A 122 1.65 14.01 -11.30
CA VAL A 122 2.94 14.59 -11.68
C VAL A 122 2.83 15.32 -13.02
N SER A 123 2.16 14.74 -13.99
CA SER A 123 1.97 15.35 -15.32
C SER A 123 1.20 16.66 -15.25
N VAL A 124 0.13 16.71 -14.44
CA VAL A 124 -0.66 17.93 -14.23
C VAL A 124 0.16 19.00 -13.50
N ARG A 125 0.87 18.59 -12.43
CA ARG A 125 1.72 19.51 -11.64
C ARG A 125 2.81 20.14 -12.49
N ASP A 126 3.50 19.33 -13.28
CA ASP A 126 4.66 19.77 -14.06
C ASP A 126 4.24 20.36 -15.42
N ARG A 127 2.92 20.40 -15.72
CA ARG A 127 2.32 20.87 -16.98
C ARG A 127 2.95 20.24 -18.22
N GLN A 128 3.36 18.98 -18.10
CA GLN A 128 3.95 18.21 -19.18
C GLN A 128 3.07 17.01 -19.50
N ALA A 129 2.66 16.90 -20.77
CA ALA A 129 1.93 15.73 -21.22
C ALA A 129 2.81 14.48 -21.08
N PRO A 130 2.29 13.40 -20.48
CA PRO A 130 3.04 12.16 -20.41
C PRO A 130 3.31 11.62 -21.82
N GLY A 131 4.47 11.00 -22.02
CA GLY A 131 4.78 10.37 -23.30
C GLY A 131 3.76 9.29 -23.66
N LEU A 132 3.62 8.99 -24.96
CA LEU A 132 2.62 8.04 -25.47
C LEU A 132 2.65 6.67 -24.77
N ARG A 133 3.83 6.18 -24.41
CA ARG A 133 3.98 4.90 -23.67
C ARG A 133 3.34 4.96 -22.30
N VAL A 134 3.51 6.09 -21.60
CA VAL A 134 2.93 6.32 -20.28
C VAL A 134 1.41 6.42 -20.38
N LEU A 135 0.90 7.16 -21.39
CA LEU A 135 -0.54 7.25 -21.67
C LEU A 135 -1.15 5.89 -22.00
N ALA A 136 -0.47 5.08 -22.82
CA ALA A 136 -0.91 3.73 -23.14
C ALA A 136 -0.95 2.84 -21.89
N ALA A 137 0.05 2.92 -21.02
CA ALA A 137 0.10 2.17 -19.78
C ALA A 137 -0.99 2.59 -18.79
N VAL A 138 -1.24 3.88 -18.64
CA VAL A 138 -2.35 4.43 -17.83
C VAL A 138 -3.68 3.96 -18.41
N GLY A 139 -3.89 4.11 -19.73
CA GLY A 139 -5.10 3.64 -20.41
C GLY A 139 -5.33 2.14 -20.19
N LEU A 140 -4.28 1.32 -20.34
CA LEU A 140 -4.34 -0.11 -20.10
C LEU A 140 -4.74 -0.44 -18.66
N THR A 141 -4.22 0.31 -17.67
CA THR A 141 -4.59 0.15 -16.27
C THR A 141 -6.08 0.43 -16.04
N TYR A 142 -6.62 1.53 -16.57
CA TYR A 142 -8.03 1.88 -16.37
C TYR A 142 -9.00 0.96 -17.15
N VAL A 143 -8.62 0.52 -18.35
CA VAL A 143 -9.37 -0.52 -19.07
C VAL A 143 -9.32 -1.84 -18.29
N GLY A 144 -8.17 -2.18 -17.71
CA GLY A 144 -8.03 -3.33 -16.82
C GLY A 144 -8.94 -3.25 -15.59
N ILE A 145 -9.11 -2.07 -14.98
CA ILE A 145 -10.05 -1.84 -13.86
C ILE A 145 -11.48 -2.21 -14.31
N PHE A 146 -11.94 -1.73 -15.46
CA PHE A 146 -13.26 -2.06 -16.00
C PHE A 146 -13.46 -3.58 -16.12
N PHE A 147 -12.49 -4.29 -16.68
CA PHE A 147 -12.57 -5.75 -16.79
C PHE A 147 -12.51 -6.46 -15.44
N THR A 148 -11.71 -5.98 -14.49
CA THR A 148 -11.64 -6.54 -13.14
C THR A 148 -12.97 -6.38 -12.37
N MET A 149 -13.75 -5.36 -12.68
CA MET A 149 -15.08 -5.15 -12.08
C MET A 149 -16.16 -6.06 -12.67
N GLY A 150 -15.87 -6.84 -13.70
CA GLY A 150 -16.83 -7.73 -14.38
C GLY A 150 -16.95 -7.49 -15.89
N GLY A 151 -16.30 -6.45 -16.43
CA GLY A 151 -16.30 -6.14 -17.86
C GLY A 151 -17.69 -5.88 -18.40
N PHE A 152 -18.13 -6.71 -19.33
CA PHE A 152 -19.44 -6.60 -19.98
C PHE A 152 -20.56 -7.37 -19.25
N ASP A 153 -20.26 -8.06 -18.15
CA ASP A 153 -21.28 -8.60 -17.27
C ASP A 153 -21.84 -7.49 -16.38
N LEU A 154 -23.02 -6.99 -16.75
CA LEU A 154 -23.65 -5.87 -16.05
C LEU A 154 -24.07 -6.20 -14.61
N ALA A 155 -24.36 -7.46 -14.30
CA ALA A 155 -24.74 -7.87 -12.96
C ALA A 155 -23.49 -7.84 -12.05
N GLU A 156 -22.39 -8.43 -12.51
CA GLU A 156 -21.12 -8.45 -11.80
C GLU A 156 -20.54 -7.03 -11.67
N LEU A 157 -20.58 -6.23 -12.74
CA LEU A 157 -20.14 -4.84 -12.74
C LEU A 157 -20.89 -4.00 -11.69
N ARG A 158 -22.23 -4.14 -11.61
CA ARG A 158 -23.05 -3.43 -10.61
C ARG A 158 -22.74 -3.89 -9.19
N ALA A 159 -22.57 -5.19 -8.99
CA ALA A 159 -22.25 -5.76 -7.68
C ALA A 159 -20.90 -5.22 -7.15
N ASN A 160 -19.91 -5.09 -8.02
CA ASN A 160 -18.56 -4.65 -7.64
C ASN A 160 -18.39 -3.12 -7.61
N LEU A 161 -19.33 -2.33 -8.14
CA LEU A 161 -19.15 -0.90 -8.39
C LEU A 161 -18.82 -0.11 -7.12
N LEU A 162 -19.61 -0.29 -6.05
CA LEU A 162 -19.41 0.46 -4.81
C LEU A 162 -18.08 0.10 -4.16
N GLY A 163 -17.78 -1.18 -4.06
CA GLY A 163 -16.50 -1.66 -3.51
C GLY A 163 -15.31 -1.14 -4.31
N ALA A 164 -15.40 -1.16 -5.65
CA ALA A 164 -14.37 -0.65 -6.52
C ALA A 164 -14.14 0.87 -6.35
N LEU A 165 -15.22 1.66 -6.21
CA LEU A 165 -15.12 3.10 -5.95
C LEU A 165 -14.42 3.39 -4.62
N LEU A 166 -14.69 2.60 -3.58
CA LEU A 166 -14.03 2.72 -2.28
C LEU A 166 -12.53 2.39 -2.39
N VAL A 167 -12.16 1.32 -3.12
CA VAL A 167 -10.73 0.98 -3.35
C VAL A 167 -10.04 2.06 -4.18
N ILE A 168 -10.68 2.59 -5.21
CA ILE A 168 -10.11 3.69 -6.03
C ILE A 168 -9.92 4.94 -5.17
N GLY A 169 -10.88 5.25 -4.28
CA GLY A 169 -10.74 6.30 -3.27
C GLY A 169 -9.54 6.07 -2.34
N SER A 170 -9.37 4.84 -1.86
CA SER A 170 -8.19 4.45 -1.07
C SER A 170 -6.89 4.60 -1.88
N ALA A 171 -6.86 4.11 -3.12
CA ALA A 171 -5.71 4.25 -4.02
C ALA A 171 -5.32 5.72 -4.27
N LEU A 172 -6.31 6.61 -4.33
CA LEU A 172 -6.09 8.05 -4.45
C LEU A 172 -5.37 8.61 -3.20
N THR A 173 -5.81 8.23 -1.99
CA THR A 173 -5.13 8.65 -0.75
C THR A 173 -3.69 8.14 -0.71
N TYR A 174 -3.47 6.91 -1.20
CA TYR A 174 -2.15 6.30 -1.32
C TYR A 174 -1.26 7.06 -2.31
N ALA A 175 -1.81 7.48 -3.47
CA ALA A 175 -1.09 8.28 -4.45
C ALA A 175 -0.65 9.63 -3.88
N ILE A 176 -1.52 10.32 -3.13
CA ILE A 176 -1.21 11.59 -2.45
C ILE A 176 -0.11 11.37 -1.40
N TYR A 177 -0.24 10.33 -0.56
CA TYR A 177 0.77 9.96 0.42
C TYR A 177 2.13 9.74 -0.25
N PHE A 178 2.17 9.03 -1.37
CA PHE A 178 3.40 8.71 -2.09
C PHE A 178 4.09 9.97 -2.61
N LEU A 179 3.33 10.90 -3.21
CA LEU A 179 3.85 12.18 -3.73
C LEU A 179 4.43 13.08 -2.63
N VAL A 180 3.73 13.16 -1.51
CA VAL A 180 4.18 14.00 -0.39
C VAL A 180 5.36 13.34 0.33
N SER A 181 5.32 12.02 0.50
CA SER A 181 6.40 11.27 1.15
C SER A 181 7.74 11.40 0.43
N GLU A 182 7.74 11.46 -0.92
CA GLU A 182 8.95 11.62 -1.71
C GLU A 182 9.73 12.89 -1.33
N ARG A 183 9.03 14.00 -1.11
CA ARG A 183 9.65 15.26 -0.71
C ARG A 183 10.14 15.23 0.73
N TYR A 184 9.26 14.87 1.66
CA TYR A 184 9.53 14.99 3.10
C TYR A 184 10.49 13.91 3.61
N THR A 185 10.53 12.72 3.00
CA THR A 185 11.56 11.72 3.34
C THR A 185 12.98 12.17 2.99
N ARG A 186 13.14 13.05 1.99
CA ARG A 186 14.45 13.68 1.70
C ARG A 186 14.81 14.73 2.75
N GLU A 187 13.82 15.42 3.32
CA GLU A 187 14.02 16.50 4.29
C GLU A 187 14.30 15.98 5.71
N ILE A 188 13.47 15.04 6.20
CA ILE A 188 13.55 14.58 7.59
C ILE A 188 13.96 13.11 7.75
N GLY A 189 14.22 12.41 6.66
CA GLY A 189 14.51 10.98 6.65
C GLY A 189 13.25 10.10 6.64
N SER A 190 13.38 8.91 6.04
CA SER A 190 12.24 7.98 5.89
C SER A 190 11.73 7.42 7.22
N ALA A 191 12.63 7.19 8.19
CA ALA A 191 12.24 6.64 9.50
C ALA A 191 11.34 7.60 10.26
N ARG A 192 11.70 8.90 10.33
CA ARG A 192 10.91 9.92 11.02
C ARG A 192 9.60 10.20 10.30
N PHE A 193 9.63 10.33 8.97
CA PHE A 193 8.39 10.51 8.19
C PHE A 193 7.39 9.38 8.42
N THR A 194 7.85 8.12 8.32
CA THR A 194 6.99 6.95 8.55
C THR A 194 6.50 6.89 10.00
N LEU A 195 7.35 7.22 10.98
CA LEU A 195 6.97 7.25 12.39
C LEU A 195 5.80 8.21 12.63
N PHE A 196 5.88 9.47 12.15
CA PHE A 196 4.82 10.45 12.35
C PHE A 196 3.54 10.07 11.61
N ALA A 197 3.64 9.57 10.37
CA ALA A 197 2.49 9.08 9.63
C ALA A 197 1.80 7.91 10.34
N MET A 198 2.59 6.93 10.80
CA MET A 198 2.08 5.74 11.51
C MET A 198 1.71 6.00 12.98
N THR A 199 1.96 7.20 13.50
CA THR A 199 1.45 7.63 14.81
C THR A 199 0.14 8.38 14.68
N ALA A 200 0.02 9.28 13.71
CA ALA A 200 -1.19 10.06 13.51
C ALA A 200 -2.40 9.20 13.11
N ALA A 201 -2.21 8.23 12.22
CA ALA A 201 -3.30 7.41 11.75
C ALA A 201 -3.96 6.55 12.86
N PRO A 202 -3.25 5.79 13.69
CA PRO A 202 -3.86 5.07 14.80
C PRO A 202 -4.54 6.00 15.82
N LEU A 203 -4.00 7.19 16.06
CA LEU A 203 -4.66 8.17 16.94
C LEU A 203 -6.00 8.63 16.38
N CYS A 204 -6.07 8.95 15.09
CA CYS A 204 -7.33 9.28 14.44
C CYS A 204 -8.32 8.09 14.46
N LEU A 205 -7.83 6.87 14.24
CA LEU A 205 -8.64 5.65 14.31
C LEU A 205 -9.19 5.41 15.72
N LEU A 206 -8.37 5.57 16.75
CA LEU A 206 -8.80 5.42 18.14
C LEU A 206 -9.88 6.47 18.50
N ILE A 207 -9.65 7.73 18.12
CA ILE A 207 -10.65 8.79 18.36
C ILE A 207 -11.96 8.46 17.62
N HIS A 208 -11.89 8.06 16.34
CA HIS A 208 -13.06 7.69 15.57
C HIS A 208 -13.80 6.50 16.19
N PHE A 209 -13.08 5.43 16.51
CA PHE A 209 -13.65 4.21 17.05
C PHE A 209 -14.33 4.43 18.39
N PHE A 210 -13.67 5.13 19.33
CA PHE A 210 -14.23 5.42 20.64
C PHE A 210 -15.26 6.58 20.64
N ALA A 211 -15.47 7.26 19.54
CA ALA A 211 -16.61 8.16 19.36
C ALA A 211 -17.93 7.41 19.10
N SER A 212 -17.86 6.12 18.74
CA SER A 212 -19.02 5.23 18.63
C SER A 212 -19.47 4.76 20.01
N GLU A 213 -20.78 4.77 20.27
CA GLU A 213 -21.37 4.28 21.54
C GLU A 213 -21.14 2.77 21.73
N ASP A 214 -20.98 2.03 20.64
CA ASP A 214 -20.82 0.57 20.64
C ASP A 214 -19.36 0.08 20.75
N ALA A 215 -18.38 0.98 20.78
CA ALA A 215 -16.96 0.65 20.72
C ALA A 215 -16.51 -0.37 21.78
N VAL A 216 -16.93 -0.17 23.03
CA VAL A 216 -16.56 -1.07 24.15
C VAL A 216 -17.24 -2.43 23.98
N THR A 217 -18.50 -2.44 23.57
CA THR A 217 -19.27 -3.66 23.30
C THR A 217 -18.63 -4.48 22.19
N GLU A 218 -18.24 -3.80 21.11
CA GLU A 218 -17.56 -4.43 19.98
C GLU A 218 -16.22 -5.05 20.39
N LEU A 219 -15.39 -4.32 21.15
CA LEU A 219 -14.12 -4.85 21.67
C LEU A 219 -14.27 -6.05 22.56
N THR A 220 -15.26 -6.04 23.46
CA THR A 220 -15.50 -7.14 24.41
C THR A 220 -16.12 -8.36 23.72
N ALA A 221 -16.81 -8.18 22.61
CA ALA A 221 -17.38 -9.25 21.80
C ALA A 221 -16.35 -10.00 20.93
N ILE A 222 -15.13 -9.46 20.77
CA ILE A 222 -14.07 -10.08 19.95
C ILE A 222 -13.64 -11.42 20.58
N ARG A 223 -13.82 -12.48 19.81
CA ARG A 223 -13.43 -13.85 20.23
C ARG A 223 -11.91 -13.95 20.41
N PRO A 224 -11.41 -14.74 21.40
CA PRO A 224 -9.96 -14.90 21.63
C PRO A 224 -9.17 -15.29 20.39
N ALA A 225 -9.72 -16.17 19.54
CA ALA A 225 -9.08 -16.58 18.29
C ALA A 225 -8.86 -15.43 17.30
N ALA A 226 -9.74 -14.42 17.28
CA ALA A 226 -9.61 -13.25 16.40
C ALA A 226 -8.42 -12.35 16.80
N TRP A 227 -8.06 -12.30 18.08
CA TRP A 227 -6.91 -11.52 18.54
C TRP A 227 -5.58 -11.99 17.93
N LEU A 228 -5.41 -13.32 17.77
CA LEU A 228 -4.24 -13.86 17.10
C LEU A 228 -4.18 -13.45 15.63
N LEU A 229 -5.32 -13.46 14.93
CA LEU A 229 -5.40 -13.03 13.53
C LEU A 229 -5.18 -11.50 13.40
N LEU A 230 -5.71 -10.70 14.33
CA LEU A 230 -5.47 -9.25 14.39
C LEU A 230 -3.98 -8.93 14.60
N ALA A 231 -3.33 -9.63 15.52
CA ALA A 231 -1.89 -9.51 15.75
C ALA A 231 -1.09 -9.96 14.51
N ALA A 232 -1.47 -11.07 13.89
CA ALA A 232 -0.86 -11.54 12.64
C ALA A 232 -1.03 -10.53 11.53
N LEU A 233 -2.23 -9.96 11.33
CA LEU A 233 -2.50 -8.91 10.35
C LEU A 233 -1.62 -7.67 10.59
N SER A 234 -1.45 -7.26 11.86
CA SER A 234 -0.62 -6.10 12.24
C SER A 234 0.85 -6.32 11.91
N VAL A 235 1.38 -7.51 12.24
CA VAL A 235 2.79 -7.82 12.05
C VAL A 235 3.08 -8.22 10.61
N LEU A 236 2.32 -9.19 10.06
CA LEU A 236 2.60 -9.81 8.77
C LEU A 236 2.12 -8.97 7.59
N CYS A 237 1.05 -8.19 7.75
CA CYS A 237 0.48 -7.43 6.64
C CYS A 237 0.65 -5.91 6.77
N MET A 238 1.28 -5.41 7.83
CA MET A 238 1.54 -3.98 7.99
C MET A 238 3.00 -3.71 8.33
N PHE A 239 3.52 -4.21 9.45
CA PHE A 239 4.86 -3.87 9.94
C PHE A 239 5.98 -4.52 9.13
N LEU A 240 6.01 -5.85 9.03
CA LEU A 240 7.10 -6.57 8.31
C LEU A 240 7.17 -6.21 6.83
N PRO A 241 6.04 -6.15 6.08
CA PRO A 241 6.11 -5.77 4.68
C PRO A 241 6.65 -4.35 4.49
N ALA A 242 6.28 -3.41 5.35
CA ALA A 242 6.80 -2.04 5.29
C ALA A 242 8.34 -2.00 5.46
N LEU A 243 8.87 -2.79 6.40
CA LEU A 243 10.32 -2.91 6.60
C LEU A 243 11.01 -3.61 5.42
N PHE A 244 10.48 -4.74 4.98
CA PHE A 244 11.07 -5.52 3.89
C PHE A 244 11.05 -4.75 2.58
N GLN A 245 9.96 -4.05 2.30
CA GLN A 245 9.84 -3.18 1.13
C GLN A 245 10.88 -2.05 1.17
N ALA A 246 10.98 -1.34 2.30
CA ALA A 246 11.92 -0.23 2.45
C ALA A 246 13.38 -0.70 2.31
N GLU A 247 13.75 -1.79 3.00
CA GLU A 247 15.10 -2.34 2.96
C GLU A 247 15.45 -2.96 1.60
N GLY A 248 14.48 -3.66 0.99
CA GLY A 248 14.65 -4.25 -0.33
C GLY A 248 14.83 -3.18 -1.41
N VAL A 249 13.95 -2.18 -1.45
CA VAL A 249 14.04 -1.05 -2.39
C VAL A 249 15.35 -0.26 -2.20
N ARG A 250 15.80 -0.07 -0.96
CA ARG A 250 17.10 0.56 -0.68
C ARG A 250 18.26 -0.17 -1.36
N ARG A 251 18.19 -1.51 -1.49
CA ARG A 251 19.26 -2.36 -2.07
C ARG A 251 19.20 -2.44 -3.59
N ILE A 252 18.00 -2.69 -4.15
CA ILE A 252 17.84 -2.97 -5.59
C ILE A 252 17.32 -1.79 -6.40
N GLY A 253 16.95 -0.70 -5.71
CA GLY A 253 16.34 0.49 -6.32
C GLY A 253 14.82 0.37 -6.48
N ALA A 254 14.15 1.53 -6.53
CA ALA A 254 12.69 1.62 -6.59
C ALA A 254 12.09 0.91 -7.79
N GLN A 255 12.74 1.00 -8.95
CA GLN A 255 12.26 0.40 -10.18
C GLN A 255 12.18 -1.13 -10.12
N ARG A 256 13.28 -1.80 -9.75
CA ARG A 256 13.29 -3.27 -9.61
C ARG A 256 12.33 -3.70 -8.50
N GLY A 257 12.23 -2.89 -7.43
CA GLY A 257 11.27 -3.11 -6.35
C GLY A 257 9.83 -3.07 -6.83
N ALA A 258 9.46 -2.09 -7.65
CA ALA A 258 8.11 -1.98 -8.20
C ALA A 258 7.75 -3.18 -9.10
N VAL A 259 8.65 -3.59 -10.00
CA VAL A 259 8.46 -4.80 -10.83
C VAL A 259 8.24 -6.05 -9.96
N LEU A 260 9.05 -6.25 -8.92
CA LEU A 260 8.88 -7.41 -8.03
C LEU A 260 7.60 -7.35 -7.20
N SER A 261 7.11 -6.16 -6.87
CA SER A 261 5.85 -5.99 -6.13
C SER A 261 4.62 -6.43 -6.93
N THR A 262 4.71 -6.53 -8.27
CA THR A 262 3.61 -7.04 -9.12
C THR A 262 3.31 -8.52 -8.91
N VAL A 263 4.13 -9.24 -8.14
CA VAL A 263 3.81 -10.60 -7.65
C VAL A 263 2.61 -10.58 -6.68
N GLY A 264 2.30 -9.42 -6.06
CA GLY A 264 1.22 -9.31 -5.09
C GLY A 264 -0.17 -9.73 -5.61
N PRO A 265 -0.72 -9.13 -6.69
CA PRO A 265 -2.04 -9.49 -7.20
C PRO A 265 -2.21 -10.98 -7.55
N PRO A 266 -1.32 -11.62 -8.32
CA PRO A 266 -1.42 -13.06 -8.55
C PRO A 266 -1.37 -13.90 -7.28
N THR A 267 -0.52 -13.51 -6.32
CA THR A 267 -0.43 -14.21 -5.01
C THR A 267 -1.75 -14.09 -4.26
N THR A 268 -2.37 -12.90 -4.21
CA THR A 268 -3.68 -12.74 -3.57
C THR A 268 -4.74 -13.59 -4.25
N ALA A 269 -4.81 -13.58 -5.60
CA ALA A 269 -5.78 -14.37 -6.34
C ALA A 269 -5.66 -15.88 -6.04
N LEU A 270 -4.43 -16.42 -6.02
CA LEU A 270 -4.19 -17.83 -5.69
C LEU A 270 -4.57 -18.15 -4.25
N LEU A 271 -4.19 -17.30 -3.29
CA LEU A 271 -4.51 -17.52 -1.88
C LEU A 271 -6.01 -17.35 -1.60
N ALA A 272 -6.67 -16.38 -2.23
CA ALA A 272 -8.09 -16.16 -2.08
C ALA A 272 -8.90 -17.33 -2.68
N TRP A 273 -8.47 -17.85 -3.83
CA TRP A 273 -9.04 -19.08 -4.38
C TRP A 273 -8.88 -20.25 -3.43
N ALA A 274 -7.67 -20.46 -2.88
CA ALA A 274 -7.37 -21.62 -2.04
C ALA A 274 -8.01 -21.54 -0.64
N LEU A 275 -8.08 -20.34 -0.03
CA LEU A 275 -8.46 -20.14 1.37
C LEU A 275 -9.87 -19.57 1.55
N LEU A 276 -10.39 -18.82 0.58
CA LEU A 276 -11.71 -18.18 0.64
C LEU A 276 -12.68 -18.77 -0.38
N GLY A 277 -12.21 -19.60 -1.32
CA GLY A 277 -13.03 -20.14 -2.40
C GLY A 277 -13.41 -19.12 -3.48
N GLU A 278 -12.75 -17.96 -3.50
CA GLU A 278 -12.98 -16.93 -4.54
C GLU A 278 -12.59 -17.45 -5.92
N ARG A 279 -13.41 -17.18 -6.93
CA ARG A 279 -13.16 -17.55 -8.32
C ARG A 279 -13.30 -16.34 -9.21
N LEU A 280 -12.21 -15.91 -9.80
CA LEU A 280 -12.23 -14.85 -10.78
C LEU A 280 -12.84 -15.33 -12.09
N SER A 281 -13.76 -14.55 -12.65
CA SER A 281 -14.31 -14.75 -14.00
C SER A 281 -13.23 -14.53 -15.08
N GLY A 282 -13.50 -14.95 -16.32
CA GLY A 282 -12.59 -14.70 -17.44
C GLY A 282 -12.30 -13.21 -17.66
N TRP A 283 -13.31 -12.36 -17.48
CA TRP A 283 -13.18 -10.91 -17.59
C TRP A 283 -12.26 -10.35 -16.50
N GLN A 284 -12.42 -10.81 -15.27
CA GLN A 284 -11.60 -10.40 -14.14
C GLN A 284 -10.13 -10.79 -14.34
N TRP A 285 -9.85 -12.01 -14.82
CA TRP A 285 -8.48 -12.41 -15.17
C TRP A 285 -7.86 -11.53 -16.25
N LEU A 286 -8.64 -11.19 -17.29
CA LEU A 286 -8.18 -10.25 -18.32
C LEU A 286 -7.81 -8.90 -17.69
N GLY A 287 -8.65 -8.37 -16.81
CA GLY A 287 -8.38 -7.13 -16.06
C GLY A 287 -7.12 -7.20 -15.22
N VAL A 288 -6.91 -8.29 -14.47
CA VAL A 288 -5.68 -8.51 -13.69
C VAL A 288 -4.43 -8.43 -14.58
N VAL A 289 -4.43 -9.14 -15.70
CA VAL A 289 -3.30 -9.13 -16.66
C VAL A 289 -3.06 -7.73 -17.20
N MET A 290 -4.12 -7.02 -17.61
CA MET A 290 -4.00 -5.67 -18.18
C MET A 290 -3.43 -4.67 -17.16
N ILE A 291 -3.87 -4.71 -15.89
CA ILE A 291 -3.35 -3.84 -14.83
C ILE A 291 -1.88 -4.15 -14.56
N VAL A 292 -1.52 -5.43 -14.41
CA VAL A 292 -0.12 -5.83 -14.17
C VAL A 292 0.78 -5.38 -15.34
N VAL A 293 0.37 -5.60 -16.58
CA VAL A 293 1.12 -5.14 -17.76
C VAL A 293 1.22 -3.62 -17.80
N GLY A 294 0.12 -2.90 -17.51
CA GLY A 294 0.12 -1.44 -17.43
C GLY A 294 1.14 -0.90 -16.42
N ILE A 295 1.19 -1.49 -15.21
CA ILE A 295 2.16 -1.12 -14.17
C ILE A 295 3.59 -1.40 -14.64
N LEU A 296 3.86 -2.57 -15.22
CA LEU A 296 5.18 -2.92 -15.72
C LEU A 296 5.66 -1.95 -16.81
N VAL A 297 4.77 -1.56 -17.73
CA VAL A 297 5.09 -0.57 -18.78
C VAL A 297 5.36 0.80 -18.17
N LEU A 298 4.62 1.22 -17.14
CA LEU A 298 4.87 2.48 -16.43
C LEU A 298 6.27 2.50 -15.78
N ASP A 299 6.63 1.43 -15.09
CA ASP A 299 7.92 1.33 -14.42
C ASP A 299 9.09 1.33 -15.39
N LEU A 300 8.97 0.57 -16.49
CA LEU A 300 9.98 0.56 -17.56
C LEU A 300 10.12 1.90 -18.28
N SER A 301 9.06 2.71 -18.32
CA SER A 301 9.07 4.03 -18.96
C SER A 301 9.79 5.08 -18.12
N ARG A 302 9.74 4.98 -16.78
CA ARG A 302 10.46 5.88 -15.85
C ARG A 302 11.98 5.76 -15.95
N VAL A 303 12.52 4.63 -16.39
CA VAL A 303 13.98 4.42 -16.57
C VAL A 303 14.60 5.34 -17.58
N LYS A 304 13.88 5.72 -18.64
CA LYS A 304 14.42 6.58 -19.71
C LYS A 304 14.38 8.08 -19.37
N SER A 305 13.67 8.49 -18.32
CA SER A 305 13.57 9.88 -17.87
C SER A 305 14.32 10.16 -16.56
N SER A 306 15.18 9.24 -16.09
CA SER A 306 15.99 9.46 -14.90
C SER A 306 16.94 10.63 -15.11
N VAL A 307 16.72 11.70 -14.33
CA VAL A 307 17.60 12.81 -14.00
C VAL A 307 19.05 12.33 -13.88
N PRO A 308 20.02 13.05 -14.51
CA PRO A 308 21.44 12.72 -14.33
C PRO A 308 21.79 12.76 -12.85
N PRO A 309 22.75 11.93 -12.39
CA PRO A 309 23.18 11.97 -11.01
C PRO A 309 23.70 13.37 -10.69
N LEU A 310 23.05 14.03 -9.72
CA LEU A 310 23.55 15.23 -9.09
C LEU A 310 24.88 14.89 -8.41
N GLY A 311 25.98 15.30 -8.97
CA GLY A 311 27.29 15.09 -8.38
C GLY A 311 28.43 15.06 -9.39
N LYS A 312 28.63 16.16 -10.14
CA LYS A 312 29.94 16.65 -10.48
C LYS A 312 29.95 18.12 -10.08
N GLU A 313 30.46 18.40 -8.90
CA GLU A 313 30.99 19.74 -8.61
C GLU A 313 31.98 20.11 -9.71
N PRO A 314 31.92 21.35 -10.25
CA PRO A 314 33.00 21.84 -11.08
C PRO A 314 34.23 21.87 -10.24
N ALA A 315 35.30 21.16 -10.66
CA ALA A 315 36.59 21.28 -10.09
C ALA A 315 37.07 22.75 -10.16
N PRO A 316 37.87 23.20 -9.15
CA PRO A 316 38.25 24.59 -8.96
C PRO A 316 39.11 25.14 -10.11
#